data_0f24102a91219f1cb41c3fca3e5adf86
#
_entry.id   0f24102a91219f1cb41c3fca3e5adf86
#
_cell.length_a   1.000
_cell.length_b   1.000
_cell.length_c   1.000
_cell.angle_alpha   90.00
_cell.angle_beta   90.00
_cell.angle_gamma   90.00
#
_symmetry.space_group_name_H-M   'P 1'
#
loop_
_entity.id
_entity.type
_entity.pdbx_description
1 polymer ?
#
loop_
_entity_poly.entity_id
_entity_poly.type
_entity_poly.pdbx_seq_one_letter_code
_entity_poly.pdbx_strand_id
1 'polypeptide(L)'
;MASAEQLKALIKSHISRDDGHFYSVAMQVAAHEAKQGHGRLAEELLTLLDKAKAKLANDKSGKLVPLSNAAKNRTDLGNLLIVSQPEYRLADVVLDHSAHSQLQRLIREQRMMSRIKEHGLSPRRKVLLVGPPGTGKTLTASALAGELGIPLFQVRFDALITKFMGETASKLRQVFDAIADIRGVYFFDEFDAIGSQRSLTNDVGEIRRVLNSFLQMIEQDNSSSIIIAATNHPEILDYALFRRFDDVIEYHLPTLEQALDLIKSRLGAFAPKPFRKNGLENRLLV
;
A
#
# COMPACT_ATOMS: atom_id res chain seq x y z
N MET A 1 -39.53 19.32 -15.75
CA MET A 1 -39.28 18.44 -14.58
C MET A 1 -38.45 17.25 -15.03
N ALA A 2 -37.47 16.86 -14.20
CA ALA A 2 -36.65 15.70 -14.49
C ALA A 2 -37.51 14.47 -14.79
N SER A 3 -37.15 13.67 -15.79
CA SER A 3 -37.92 12.49 -16.16
C SER A 3 -37.81 11.40 -15.08
N ALA A 4 -38.87 10.57 -14.96
CA ALA A 4 -38.86 9.47 -13.98
C ALA A 4 -37.66 8.53 -14.18
N GLU A 5 -37.16 8.39 -15.41
CA GLU A 5 -35.98 7.60 -15.77
C GLU A 5 -34.68 8.23 -15.23
N GLN A 6 -34.56 9.57 -15.34
CA GLN A 6 -33.40 10.29 -14.79
C GLN A 6 -33.34 10.22 -13.27
N LEU A 7 -34.49 10.30 -12.58
CA LEU A 7 -34.55 10.11 -11.14
C LEU A 7 -34.19 8.68 -10.72
N LYS A 8 -34.67 7.66 -11.44
CA LYS A 8 -34.29 6.27 -11.20
C LYS A 8 -32.79 6.04 -11.42
N ALA A 9 -32.20 6.64 -12.48
CA ALA A 9 -30.78 6.54 -12.77
C ALA A 9 -29.93 7.20 -11.69
N LEU A 10 -30.34 8.38 -11.16
CA LEU A 10 -29.68 9.03 -10.02
C LEU A 10 -29.70 8.18 -8.75
N ILE A 11 -30.85 7.60 -8.42
CA ILE A 11 -30.97 6.73 -7.24
C ILE A 11 -30.15 5.47 -7.40
N LYS A 12 -30.19 4.84 -8.59
CA LYS A 12 -29.44 3.62 -8.89
C LYS A 12 -27.92 3.86 -8.83
N SER A 13 -27.42 4.95 -9.41
CA SER A 13 -26.00 5.30 -9.35
C SER A 13 -25.53 5.63 -7.94
N HIS A 14 -26.38 6.27 -7.12
CA HIS A 14 -26.09 6.52 -5.71
C HIS A 14 -26.01 5.23 -4.88
N ILE A 15 -26.96 4.29 -5.08
CA ILE A 15 -26.97 2.98 -4.39
C ILE A 15 -25.75 2.13 -4.79
N SER A 16 -25.37 2.16 -6.09
CA SER A 16 -24.19 1.44 -6.59
C SER A 16 -22.85 2.16 -6.30
N ARG A 17 -22.88 3.31 -5.63
CA ARG A 17 -21.69 4.16 -5.34
C ARG A 17 -20.90 4.53 -6.60
N ASP A 18 -21.59 4.62 -7.74
CA ASP A 18 -21.02 5.09 -9.00
C ASP A 18 -21.14 6.61 -9.10
N ASP A 19 -20.21 7.31 -8.44
CA ASP A 19 -20.19 8.77 -8.42
C ASP A 19 -20.02 9.36 -9.82
N GLY A 20 -19.28 8.69 -10.72
CA GLY A 20 -19.08 9.15 -12.10
C GLY A 20 -20.37 9.20 -12.88
N HIS A 21 -21.15 8.12 -12.79
CA HIS A 21 -22.47 8.03 -13.45
C HIS A 21 -23.48 8.97 -12.78
N PHE A 22 -23.45 9.09 -11.45
CA PHE A 22 -24.27 10.04 -10.70
C PHE A 22 -24.08 11.47 -11.18
N TYR A 23 -22.83 11.96 -11.26
CA TYR A 23 -22.54 13.32 -11.74
C TYR A 23 -22.93 13.54 -13.20
N SER A 24 -22.76 12.53 -14.06
CA SER A 24 -23.15 12.60 -15.46
C SER A 24 -24.66 12.76 -15.61
N VAL A 25 -25.45 11.96 -14.89
CA VAL A 25 -26.92 12.05 -14.93
C VAL A 25 -27.41 13.34 -14.29
N ALA A 26 -26.80 13.78 -13.19
CA ALA A 26 -27.15 15.06 -12.54
C ALA A 26 -26.88 16.26 -13.44
N MET A 27 -25.79 16.28 -14.22
CA MET A 27 -25.54 17.32 -15.23
C MET A 27 -26.57 17.29 -16.36
N GLN A 28 -27.00 16.10 -16.79
CA GLN A 28 -28.05 15.95 -17.79
C GLN A 28 -29.40 16.51 -17.29
N VAL A 29 -29.72 16.28 -16.00
CA VAL A 29 -30.93 16.85 -15.38
C VAL A 29 -30.83 18.36 -15.34
N ALA A 30 -29.70 18.94 -14.91
CA ALA A 30 -29.51 20.40 -14.90
C ALA A 30 -29.64 21.01 -16.31
N ALA A 31 -29.06 20.38 -17.32
CA ALA A 31 -29.17 20.83 -18.72
C ALA A 31 -30.60 20.71 -19.26
N HIS A 32 -31.35 19.69 -18.83
CA HIS A 32 -32.76 19.50 -19.20
C HIS A 32 -33.65 20.59 -18.58
N GLU A 33 -33.48 20.89 -17.30
CA GLU A 33 -34.23 21.98 -16.62
C GLU A 33 -33.91 23.36 -17.22
N ALA A 34 -32.63 23.59 -17.60
CA ALA A 34 -32.27 24.83 -18.31
C ALA A 34 -33.02 24.99 -19.65
N LYS A 35 -33.17 23.91 -20.42
CA LYS A 35 -33.92 23.92 -21.69
C LYS A 35 -35.42 24.11 -21.50
N GLN A 36 -35.98 23.75 -20.35
CA GLN A 36 -37.40 23.94 -20.03
C GLN A 36 -37.72 25.31 -19.44
N GLY A 37 -36.74 26.22 -19.38
CA GLY A 37 -36.96 27.57 -18.87
C GLY A 37 -36.79 27.71 -17.36
N HIS A 38 -36.43 26.65 -16.66
CA HIS A 38 -36.17 26.64 -15.21
C HIS A 38 -34.70 27.03 -14.91
N GLY A 39 -34.22 28.14 -15.46
CA GLY A 39 -32.82 28.55 -15.38
C GLY A 39 -32.27 28.65 -13.97
N ARG A 40 -33.08 29.15 -13.02
CA ARG A 40 -32.69 29.27 -11.60
C ARG A 40 -32.42 27.93 -10.94
N LEU A 41 -33.25 26.92 -11.21
CA LEU A 41 -33.07 25.56 -10.68
C LEU A 41 -31.84 24.89 -11.31
N ALA A 42 -31.64 25.11 -12.60
CA ALA A 42 -30.46 24.58 -13.30
C ALA A 42 -29.15 25.16 -12.74
N GLU A 43 -29.13 26.46 -12.45
CA GLU A 43 -27.96 27.14 -11.86
C GLU A 43 -27.68 26.68 -10.41
N GLU A 44 -28.74 26.52 -9.61
CA GLU A 44 -28.61 25.93 -8.26
C GLU A 44 -28.04 24.49 -8.30
N LEU A 45 -28.52 23.65 -9.22
CA LEU A 45 -28.02 22.29 -9.40
C LEU A 45 -26.55 22.28 -9.83
N LEU A 46 -26.15 23.11 -10.78
CA LEU A 46 -24.76 23.23 -11.23
C LEU A 46 -23.87 23.71 -10.08
N THR A 47 -24.29 24.70 -9.31
CA THR A 47 -23.54 25.20 -8.15
C THR A 47 -23.34 24.13 -7.08
N LEU A 48 -24.36 23.31 -6.83
CA LEU A 48 -24.25 22.15 -5.89
C LEU A 48 -23.31 21.08 -6.41
N LEU A 49 -23.36 20.79 -7.71
CA LEU A 49 -22.46 19.82 -8.36
C LEU A 49 -21.01 20.29 -8.35
N ASP A 50 -20.76 21.58 -8.59
CA ASP A 50 -19.41 22.16 -8.53
C ASP A 50 -18.87 22.18 -7.10
N LYS A 51 -19.70 22.53 -6.11
CA LYS A 51 -19.32 22.43 -4.68
C LYS A 51 -19.03 20.99 -4.27
N ALA A 52 -19.82 20.02 -4.74
CA ALA A 52 -19.59 18.62 -4.46
C ALA A 52 -18.30 18.11 -5.13
N LYS A 53 -18.02 18.52 -6.38
CA LYS A 53 -16.75 18.23 -7.07
C LYS A 53 -15.55 18.88 -6.39
N ALA A 54 -15.68 20.15 -5.97
CA ALA A 54 -14.62 20.85 -5.23
C ALA A 54 -14.35 20.20 -3.86
N LYS A 55 -15.39 19.74 -3.16
CA LYS A 55 -15.26 19.01 -1.91
C LYS A 55 -14.60 17.64 -2.11
N LEU A 56 -14.92 16.93 -3.19
CA LEU A 56 -14.25 15.71 -3.62
C LEU A 56 -12.80 15.96 -4.06
N ALA A 57 -12.49 17.11 -4.63
CA ALA A 57 -11.12 17.49 -5.01
C ALA A 57 -10.27 17.87 -3.78
N ASN A 58 -10.86 18.52 -2.78
CA ASN A 58 -10.18 18.85 -1.51
C ASN A 58 -10.09 17.66 -0.53
N ASP A 59 -11.03 16.72 -0.58
CA ASP A 59 -11.00 15.45 0.16
C ASP A 59 -10.02 14.43 -0.47
N LYS A 60 -9.43 14.76 -1.64
CA LYS A 60 -8.40 13.96 -2.33
C LYS A 60 -7.06 13.90 -1.61
N SER A 61 -6.88 14.58 -0.48
CA SER A 61 -5.72 14.32 0.41
C SER A 61 -5.88 13.06 1.27
N GLY A 62 -6.92 12.25 1.09
CA GLY A 62 -7.15 11.05 1.90
C GLY A 62 -8.10 9.99 1.34
N LYS A 63 -8.65 10.11 0.12
CA LYS A 63 -9.56 9.10 -0.42
C LYS A 63 -8.95 8.29 -1.55
N LEU A 64 -9.01 6.98 -1.35
CA LEU A 64 -8.81 5.91 -2.32
C LEU A 64 -9.41 6.29 -3.68
N VAL A 65 -8.55 6.49 -4.66
CA VAL A 65 -8.99 6.53 -6.06
C VAL A 65 -9.39 5.10 -6.41
N PRO A 66 -10.66 4.83 -6.78
CA PRO A 66 -11.00 3.53 -7.33
C PRO A 66 -10.13 3.32 -8.56
N LEU A 67 -9.47 2.19 -8.64
CA LEU A 67 -8.64 1.76 -9.79
C LEU A 67 -9.38 1.76 -11.14
N SER A 68 -10.69 2.04 -11.16
CA SER A 68 -11.57 1.96 -12.33
C SER A 68 -11.38 3.04 -13.41
N ASN A 69 -10.72 4.17 -13.14
CA ASN A 69 -10.70 5.30 -14.07
C ASN A 69 -9.42 5.49 -14.91
N ALA A 70 -8.44 4.57 -14.83
CA ALA A 70 -7.28 4.58 -15.72
C ALA A 70 -7.21 3.29 -16.57
N ALA A 71 -8.33 2.84 -17.06
CA ALA A 71 -8.64 1.46 -17.49
C ALA A 71 -8.17 1.07 -18.89
N LYS A 72 -7.21 1.71 -19.54
CA LYS A 72 -6.69 1.22 -20.83
C LYS A 72 -5.28 0.62 -20.82
N ASN A 73 -4.49 0.85 -19.71
CA ASN A 73 -3.18 0.18 -19.53
C ASN A 73 -3.15 -0.71 -18.26
N ARG A 74 -4.29 -1.10 -17.68
CA ARG A 74 -4.44 -1.59 -16.31
C ARG A 74 -4.74 -3.07 -16.16
N THR A 75 -4.98 -3.82 -17.19
CA THR A 75 -5.11 -5.28 -17.11
C THR A 75 -3.81 -5.92 -16.64
N ASP A 76 -2.66 -5.38 -17.03
CA ASP A 76 -1.35 -5.90 -16.64
C ASP A 76 -0.97 -5.49 -15.20
N LEU A 77 -1.29 -4.26 -14.79
CA LEU A 77 -0.96 -3.77 -13.43
C LEU A 77 -1.76 -4.51 -12.34
N GLY A 78 -3.01 -4.88 -12.61
CA GLY A 78 -3.84 -5.70 -11.72
C GLY A 78 -3.29 -7.11 -11.49
N ASN A 79 -2.49 -7.61 -12.42
CA ASN A 79 -1.79 -8.88 -12.27
C ASN A 79 -0.49 -8.74 -11.44
N LEU A 80 0.11 -7.55 -11.42
CA LEU A 80 1.39 -7.28 -10.72
C LEU A 80 1.21 -6.84 -9.28
N LEU A 81 0.06 -6.23 -8.93
CA LEU A 81 -0.21 -5.64 -7.62
C LEU A 81 -1.50 -6.21 -7.01
N ILE A 82 -1.39 -6.71 -5.79
CA ILE A 82 -2.56 -7.02 -4.96
C ILE A 82 -2.81 -5.79 -4.07
N VAL A 83 -4.00 -5.22 -4.17
CA VAL A 83 -4.41 -4.09 -3.33
C VAL A 83 -5.18 -4.62 -2.14
N SER A 84 -4.78 -4.25 -0.95
CA SER A 84 -5.49 -4.58 0.28
C SER A 84 -5.75 -3.33 1.12
N GLN A 85 -6.90 -3.33 1.80
CA GLN A 85 -7.19 -2.36 2.85
C GLN A 85 -6.48 -2.81 4.12
N PRO A 86 -5.72 -1.94 4.77
CA PRO A 86 -5.01 -2.32 5.98
C PRO A 86 -5.98 -2.47 7.15
N GLU A 87 -6.03 -3.66 7.71
CA GLU A 87 -6.87 -3.98 8.89
C GLU A 87 -6.11 -3.86 10.21
N TYR A 88 -4.77 -3.93 10.15
CA TYR A 88 -3.89 -3.97 11.31
C TYR A 88 -3.33 -2.59 11.64
N ARG A 89 -3.02 -2.39 12.94
CA ARG A 89 -2.32 -1.24 13.48
C ARG A 89 -0.98 -1.68 14.07
N LEU A 90 -0.10 -0.73 14.35
CA LEU A 90 1.20 -1.05 14.97
C LEU A 90 1.03 -1.70 16.34
N ALA A 91 -0.03 -1.39 17.06
CA ALA A 91 -0.38 -2.01 18.33
C ALA A 91 -0.72 -3.50 18.23
N ASP A 92 -1.09 -3.99 17.05
CA ASP A 92 -1.41 -5.40 16.81
C ASP A 92 -0.17 -6.26 16.51
N VAL A 93 1.00 -5.61 16.36
CA VAL A 93 2.26 -6.26 15.99
C VAL A 93 3.16 -6.31 17.22
N VAL A 94 3.56 -7.52 17.61
CA VAL A 94 4.55 -7.71 18.68
C VAL A 94 5.94 -7.61 18.08
N LEU A 95 6.68 -6.58 18.47
CA LEU A 95 8.01 -6.25 17.96
C LEU A 95 8.98 -6.05 19.13
N ASP A 96 10.26 -6.18 18.85
CA ASP A 96 11.27 -5.71 19.78
C ASP A 96 11.26 -4.16 19.90
N HIS A 97 11.89 -3.64 20.92
CA HIS A 97 11.89 -2.20 21.19
C HIS A 97 12.57 -1.39 20.06
N SER A 98 13.61 -1.94 19.43
CA SER A 98 14.35 -1.28 18.36
C SER A 98 13.49 -1.14 17.11
N ALA A 99 12.95 -2.24 16.61
CA ALA A 99 12.07 -2.26 15.44
C ALA A 99 10.83 -1.38 15.65
N HIS A 100 10.21 -1.45 16.82
CA HIS A 100 9.07 -0.62 17.17
C HIS A 100 9.42 0.88 17.16
N SER A 101 10.56 1.27 17.73
CA SER A 101 11.03 2.66 17.76
C SER A 101 11.32 3.20 16.35
N GLN A 102 11.96 2.40 15.49
CA GLN A 102 12.24 2.75 14.09
C GLN A 102 10.94 2.97 13.29
N LEU A 103 9.96 2.07 13.44
CA LEU A 103 8.66 2.20 12.78
C LEU A 103 7.87 3.41 13.27
N GLN A 104 7.86 3.68 14.58
CA GLN A 104 7.24 4.87 15.13
C GLN A 104 7.88 6.16 14.61
N ARG A 105 9.20 6.18 14.44
CA ARG A 105 9.91 7.31 13.85
C ARG A 105 9.49 7.52 12.40
N LEU A 106 9.44 6.45 11.60
CA LEU A 106 8.99 6.50 10.21
C LEU A 106 7.56 7.05 10.11
N ILE A 107 6.63 6.56 10.94
CA ILE A 107 5.24 7.04 10.97
C ILE A 107 5.19 8.53 11.30
N ARG A 108 5.97 9.00 12.29
CA ARG A 108 6.03 10.42 12.63
C ARG A 108 6.58 11.27 11.49
N GLU A 109 7.65 10.85 10.85
CA GLU A 109 8.23 11.55 9.70
C GLU A 109 7.23 11.64 8.53
N GLN A 110 6.49 10.55 8.24
CA GLN A 110 5.46 10.52 7.21
C GLN A 110 4.27 11.42 7.53
N ARG A 111 3.85 11.50 8.79
CA ARG A 111 2.78 12.42 9.24
C ARG A 111 3.22 13.89 9.16
N MET A 112 4.51 14.15 9.31
CA MET A 112 5.11 15.50 9.26
C MET A 112 5.75 15.82 7.90
N MET A 113 5.45 15.07 6.85
CA MET A 113 6.10 15.15 5.53
C MET A 113 6.16 16.57 4.98
N SER A 114 5.06 17.33 5.06
CA SER A 114 5.02 18.71 4.52
C SER A 114 6.04 19.61 5.22
N ARG A 115 6.10 19.55 6.55
CA ARG A 115 7.06 20.35 7.32
C ARG A 115 8.51 19.96 7.05
N ILE A 116 8.78 18.65 6.90
CA ILE A 116 10.12 18.15 6.60
C ILE A 116 10.56 18.65 5.22
N LYS A 117 9.66 18.62 4.23
CA LYS A 117 9.93 19.14 2.88
C LYS A 117 10.14 20.64 2.83
N GLU A 118 9.46 21.44 3.65
CA GLU A 118 9.67 22.89 3.79
C GLU A 118 11.10 23.24 4.23
N HIS A 119 11.76 22.34 4.95
CA HIS A 119 13.16 22.49 5.36
C HIS A 119 14.16 21.86 4.36
N GLY A 120 13.73 21.49 3.15
CA GLY A 120 14.57 20.89 2.13
C GLY A 120 15.00 19.45 2.43
N LEU A 121 14.36 18.79 3.39
CA LEU A 121 14.65 17.41 3.77
C LEU A 121 13.60 16.45 3.20
N SER A 122 13.95 15.17 3.12
CA SER A 122 13.02 14.11 2.70
C SER A 122 12.73 13.18 3.87
N PRO A 123 11.46 12.84 4.15
CA PRO A 123 11.12 11.84 5.15
C PRO A 123 11.56 10.46 4.67
N ARG A 124 11.89 9.57 5.60
CA ARG A 124 12.20 8.18 5.29
C ARG A 124 10.99 7.51 4.67
N ARG A 125 11.22 6.71 3.63
CA ARG A 125 10.16 6.04 2.90
C ARG A 125 10.59 4.74 2.23
N LYS A 126 11.88 4.45 2.19
CA LYS A 126 12.47 3.23 1.64
C LYS A 126 12.99 2.40 2.79
N VAL A 127 12.34 1.28 3.07
CA VAL A 127 12.62 0.45 4.26
C VAL A 127 12.89 -0.98 3.83
N LEU A 128 13.96 -1.57 4.35
CA LEU A 128 14.26 -2.98 4.20
C LEU A 128 13.98 -3.72 5.52
N LEU A 129 13.10 -4.72 5.47
CA LEU A 129 12.80 -5.60 6.60
C LEU A 129 13.61 -6.89 6.43
N VAL A 130 14.42 -7.20 7.42
CA VAL A 130 15.35 -8.34 7.37
C VAL A 130 15.08 -9.27 8.54
N GLY A 131 15.02 -10.56 8.31
CA GLY A 131 14.93 -11.54 9.39
C GLY A 131 14.25 -12.84 9.02
N PRO A 132 14.20 -13.83 9.91
CA PRO A 132 13.65 -15.14 9.66
C PRO A 132 12.19 -15.14 9.19
N PRO A 133 11.72 -16.17 8.49
CA PRO A 133 10.32 -16.29 8.13
C PRO A 133 9.44 -16.36 9.39
N GLY A 134 8.18 -15.87 9.27
CA GLY A 134 7.22 -15.89 10.38
C GLY A 134 7.42 -14.82 11.45
N THR A 135 8.39 -13.91 11.33
CA THR A 135 8.65 -12.84 12.31
C THR A 135 7.74 -11.60 12.17
N GLY A 136 6.80 -11.60 11.22
CA GLY A 136 5.78 -10.56 11.12
C GLY A 136 6.08 -9.43 10.14
N LYS A 137 7.05 -9.59 9.22
CA LYS A 137 7.43 -8.56 8.22
C LYS A 137 6.23 -8.11 7.36
N THR A 138 5.47 -9.05 6.82
CA THR A 138 4.25 -8.77 6.04
C THR A 138 3.18 -8.08 6.87
N LEU A 139 3.01 -8.50 8.12
CA LEU A 139 2.07 -7.87 9.06
C LEU A 139 2.47 -6.43 9.37
N THR A 140 3.78 -6.16 9.49
CA THR A 140 4.30 -4.81 9.72
C THR A 140 4.00 -3.88 8.54
N ALA A 141 4.17 -4.34 7.30
CA ALA A 141 3.80 -3.54 6.12
C ALA A 141 2.32 -3.17 6.13
N SER A 142 1.44 -4.11 6.49
CA SER A 142 0.00 -3.87 6.65
C SER A 142 -0.30 -2.91 7.79
N ALA A 143 0.34 -3.08 8.95
CA ALA A 143 0.16 -2.20 10.10
C ALA A 143 0.64 -0.76 9.81
N LEU A 144 1.75 -0.60 9.08
CA LEU A 144 2.25 0.71 8.66
C LEU A 144 1.26 1.42 7.73
N ALA A 145 0.71 0.71 6.75
CA ALA A 145 -0.32 1.24 5.87
C ALA A 145 -1.57 1.65 6.67
N GLY A 146 -1.97 0.85 7.66
CA GLY A 146 -3.08 1.15 8.57
C GLY A 146 -2.83 2.39 9.43
N GLU A 147 -1.65 2.54 10.01
CA GLU A 147 -1.30 3.72 10.82
C GLU A 147 -1.31 5.02 10.01
N LEU A 148 -0.96 4.94 8.74
CA LEU A 148 -0.92 6.09 7.85
C LEU A 148 -2.23 6.32 7.10
N GLY A 149 -3.17 5.38 7.14
CA GLY A 149 -4.46 5.46 6.45
C GLY A 149 -4.32 5.46 4.93
N ILE A 150 -3.31 4.76 4.39
CA ILE A 150 -3.05 4.64 2.95
C ILE A 150 -3.14 3.17 2.52
N PRO A 151 -3.44 2.88 1.24
CA PRO A 151 -3.56 1.51 0.75
C PRO A 151 -2.22 0.76 0.81
N LEU A 152 -2.32 -0.56 0.99
CA LEU A 152 -1.20 -1.49 0.84
C LEU A 152 -1.27 -2.14 -0.54
N PHE A 153 -0.19 -2.01 -1.30
CA PHE A 153 0.03 -2.67 -2.59
C PHE A 153 1.11 -3.73 -2.42
N GLN A 154 0.73 -5.00 -2.48
CA GLN A 154 1.69 -6.09 -2.46
C GLN A 154 2.11 -6.43 -3.88
N VAL A 155 3.42 -6.37 -4.14
CA VAL A 155 4.00 -6.69 -5.45
C VAL A 155 4.11 -8.21 -5.61
N ARG A 156 3.59 -8.73 -6.70
CA ARG A 156 3.63 -10.15 -7.04
C ARG A 156 4.89 -10.47 -7.83
N PHE A 157 5.89 -11.04 -7.17
CA PHE A 157 7.13 -11.45 -7.84
C PHE A 157 6.93 -12.59 -8.83
N ASP A 158 5.99 -13.51 -8.57
CA ASP A 158 5.61 -14.59 -9.48
C ASP A 158 5.11 -14.08 -10.85
N ALA A 159 4.39 -12.97 -10.84
CA ALA A 159 3.91 -12.32 -12.06
C ALA A 159 4.94 -11.36 -12.69
N LEU A 160 5.87 -10.84 -11.87
CA LEU A 160 6.88 -9.89 -12.27
C LEU A 160 8.04 -10.58 -13.00
N ILE A 161 8.51 -11.72 -12.46
CA ILE A 161 9.63 -12.48 -13.03
C ILE A 161 9.10 -13.36 -14.17
N THR A 162 9.54 -13.09 -15.40
CA THR A 162 9.21 -13.89 -16.57
C THR A 162 10.49 -14.46 -17.19
N LYS A 163 10.32 -15.48 -18.03
CA LYS A 163 11.45 -16.07 -18.80
C LYS A 163 12.10 -15.07 -19.78
N PHE A 164 11.41 -13.97 -20.07
CA PHE A 164 11.88 -12.95 -21.00
C PHE A 164 12.29 -11.69 -20.25
N MET A 165 13.56 -11.36 -20.28
CA MET A 165 14.17 -10.25 -19.55
C MET A 165 13.58 -8.86 -19.83
N GLY A 166 13.29 -8.58 -21.10
CA GLY A 166 12.70 -7.30 -21.48
C GLY A 166 11.33 -7.07 -20.83
N GLU A 167 10.58 -8.14 -20.60
CA GLU A 167 9.29 -8.07 -19.92
C GLU A 167 9.43 -7.78 -18.42
N THR A 168 10.37 -8.43 -17.73
CA THR A 168 10.58 -8.22 -16.28
C THR A 168 10.95 -6.76 -15.99
N ALA A 169 11.88 -6.18 -16.75
CA ALA A 169 12.26 -4.77 -16.59
C ALA A 169 11.09 -3.81 -16.93
N SER A 170 10.29 -4.14 -17.94
CA SER A 170 9.10 -3.36 -18.32
C SER A 170 8.02 -3.42 -17.23
N LYS A 171 7.75 -4.61 -16.68
CA LYS A 171 6.79 -4.81 -15.60
C LYS A 171 7.23 -4.11 -14.31
N LEU A 172 8.50 -4.18 -13.98
CA LEU A 172 9.06 -3.46 -12.85
C LEU A 172 8.89 -1.95 -13.02
N ARG A 173 9.11 -1.41 -14.21
CA ARG A 173 8.86 0.00 -14.50
C ARG A 173 7.40 0.38 -14.30
N GLN A 174 6.45 -0.44 -14.75
CA GLN A 174 5.02 -0.21 -14.50
C GLN A 174 4.68 -0.15 -13.01
N VAL A 175 5.33 -0.98 -12.18
CA VAL A 175 5.17 -0.91 -10.71
C VAL A 175 5.70 0.42 -10.18
N PHE A 176 6.87 0.88 -10.63
CA PHE A 176 7.43 2.16 -10.19
C PHE A 176 6.65 3.38 -10.71
N ASP A 177 6.07 3.31 -11.90
CA ASP A 177 5.13 4.31 -12.41
C ASP A 177 3.88 4.39 -11.50
N ALA A 178 3.37 3.24 -11.07
CA ALA A 178 2.27 3.21 -10.09
C ALA A 178 2.66 3.78 -8.72
N ILE A 179 3.90 3.52 -8.24
CA ILE A 179 4.46 4.10 -7.01
C ILE A 179 4.48 5.63 -7.09
N ALA A 180 4.81 6.18 -8.27
CA ALA A 180 4.85 7.62 -8.50
C ALA A 180 3.45 8.25 -8.54
N ASP A 181 2.49 7.56 -9.17
CA ASP A 181 1.15 8.08 -9.42
C ASP A 181 0.18 7.93 -8.25
N ILE A 182 0.30 6.84 -7.48
CA ILE A 182 -0.66 6.46 -6.45
C ILE A 182 0.06 6.34 -5.11
N ARG A 183 -0.24 7.25 -4.18
CA ARG A 183 0.34 7.19 -2.84
C ARG A 183 -0.14 5.96 -2.08
N GLY A 184 0.80 5.15 -1.57
CA GLY A 184 0.52 3.94 -0.81
C GLY A 184 1.77 3.36 -0.17
N VAL A 185 1.60 2.24 0.51
CA VAL A 185 2.71 1.36 0.92
C VAL A 185 2.85 0.29 -0.15
N TYR A 186 3.99 0.24 -0.81
CA TYR A 186 4.33 -0.77 -1.81
C TYR A 186 5.26 -1.80 -1.18
N PHE A 187 4.77 -3.02 -1.05
CA PHE A 187 5.44 -4.07 -0.33
C PHE A 187 5.97 -5.15 -1.29
N PHE A 188 7.28 -5.30 -1.31
CA PHE A 188 8.03 -6.30 -2.05
C PHE A 188 8.41 -7.43 -1.09
N ASP A 189 7.56 -8.46 -0.97
CA ASP A 189 7.80 -9.61 -0.11
C ASP A 189 8.75 -10.60 -0.80
N GLU A 190 9.50 -11.37 -0.03
CA GLU A 190 10.46 -12.36 -0.55
C GLU A 190 11.43 -11.78 -1.59
N PHE A 191 11.96 -10.59 -1.29
CA PHE A 191 12.84 -9.87 -2.20
C PHE A 191 14.11 -10.67 -2.56
N ASP A 192 14.49 -11.63 -1.75
CA ASP A 192 15.55 -12.60 -2.02
C ASP A 192 15.23 -13.52 -3.22
N ALA A 193 13.98 -13.65 -3.64
CA ALA A 193 13.63 -14.37 -4.87
C ALA A 193 14.33 -13.79 -6.10
N ILE A 194 14.60 -12.48 -6.11
CA ILE A 194 15.41 -11.83 -7.15
C ILE A 194 16.88 -12.24 -7.06
N GLY A 195 17.37 -12.65 -5.87
CA GLY A 195 18.78 -13.02 -5.64
C GLY A 195 19.06 -14.54 -5.67
N SER A 196 18.04 -15.36 -5.42
CA SER A 196 18.22 -16.81 -5.12
C SER A 196 18.26 -17.75 -6.32
N GLN A 197 17.84 -17.33 -7.51
CA GLN A 197 17.91 -18.19 -8.71
C GLN A 197 19.34 -18.41 -9.24
N ARG A 198 20.29 -18.59 -8.33
CA ARG A 198 21.73 -18.84 -8.67
C ARG A 198 22.00 -20.22 -9.25
N SER A 199 21.02 -21.12 -9.32
CA SER A 199 21.25 -22.54 -9.53
C SER A 199 21.18 -23.04 -10.98
N LEU A 200 20.87 -22.21 -11.97
CA LEU A 200 20.88 -22.60 -13.38
C LEU A 200 21.87 -21.73 -14.15
N THR A 201 22.85 -22.33 -14.73
CA THR A 201 24.11 -21.80 -15.24
C THR A 201 24.07 -20.70 -16.32
N ASN A 202 22.91 -20.27 -16.78
CA ASN A 202 22.76 -19.20 -17.79
C ASN A 202 22.06 -17.93 -17.27
N ASP A 203 21.45 -17.92 -16.08
CA ASP A 203 20.55 -16.86 -15.61
C ASP A 203 21.18 -15.83 -14.65
N VAL A 204 22.43 -16.04 -14.18
CA VAL A 204 23.08 -15.13 -13.20
C VAL A 204 23.21 -13.71 -13.72
N GLY A 205 23.42 -13.55 -15.02
CA GLY A 205 23.53 -12.22 -15.66
C GLY A 205 22.17 -11.48 -15.72
N GLU A 206 21.10 -12.23 -15.84
CA GLU A 206 19.75 -11.70 -15.98
C GLU A 206 19.20 -11.18 -14.66
N ILE A 207 19.35 -11.95 -13.62
CA ILE A 207 18.94 -11.61 -12.25
C ILE A 207 19.66 -10.35 -11.76
N ARG A 208 20.97 -10.26 -12.01
CA ARG A 208 21.74 -9.06 -11.69
C ARG A 208 21.23 -7.83 -12.42
N ARG A 209 20.78 -7.96 -13.67
CA ARG A 209 20.24 -6.81 -14.42
C ARG A 209 18.88 -6.38 -13.87
N VAL A 210 17.99 -7.32 -13.48
CA VAL A 210 16.71 -7.00 -12.81
C VAL A 210 16.97 -6.29 -11.49
N LEU A 211 17.89 -6.81 -10.67
CA LEU A 211 18.29 -6.19 -9.42
C LEU A 211 18.87 -4.78 -9.64
N ASN A 212 19.76 -4.62 -10.61
CA ASN A 212 20.31 -3.31 -10.94
C ASN A 212 19.24 -2.34 -11.44
N SER A 213 18.27 -2.82 -12.23
CA SER A 213 17.13 -2.00 -12.66
C SER A 213 16.28 -1.57 -11.47
N PHE A 214 16.00 -2.49 -10.52
CA PHE A 214 15.30 -2.16 -9.29
C PHE A 214 16.06 -1.12 -8.46
N LEU A 215 17.37 -1.33 -8.27
CA LEU A 215 18.24 -0.38 -7.53
C LEU A 215 18.22 0.99 -8.16
N GLN A 216 18.29 1.08 -9.48
CA GLN A 216 18.21 2.34 -10.20
C GLN A 216 16.86 3.02 -10.03
N MET A 217 15.76 2.26 -10.13
CA MET A 217 14.41 2.80 -9.98
C MET A 217 14.14 3.26 -8.55
N ILE A 218 14.55 2.50 -7.53
CA ILE A 218 14.38 2.91 -6.13
C ILE A 218 15.21 4.17 -5.82
N GLU A 219 16.38 4.31 -6.41
CA GLU A 219 17.23 5.49 -6.24
C GLU A 219 16.61 6.73 -6.89
N GLN A 220 16.07 6.59 -8.08
CA GLN A 220 15.43 7.68 -8.85
C GLN A 220 14.04 8.04 -8.34
N ASP A 221 13.40 7.17 -7.55
CA ASP A 221 12.06 7.42 -7.04
C ASP A 221 12.05 8.59 -6.06
N ASN A 222 11.20 9.60 -6.36
CA ASN A 222 10.94 10.79 -5.56
C ASN A 222 9.47 10.94 -5.16
N SER A 223 8.70 9.84 -5.23
CA SER A 223 7.28 9.82 -4.89
C SER A 223 7.04 10.13 -3.41
N SER A 224 5.78 10.24 -3.03
CA SER A 224 5.34 10.30 -1.62
C SER A 224 4.92 8.95 -1.07
N SER A 225 5.09 7.88 -1.83
CA SER A 225 4.78 6.51 -1.45
C SER A 225 5.89 5.93 -0.56
N ILE A 226 5.54 4.91 0.21
CA ILE A 226 6.50 4.15 1.02
C ILE A 226 6.81 2.84 0.30
N ILE A 227 8.08 2.55 0.13
CA ILE A 227 8.58 1.32 -0.47
C ILE A 227 9.15 0.46 0.66
N ILE A 228 8.61 -0.74 0.82
CA ILE A 228 9.08 -1.73 1.79
C ILE A 228 9.51 -2.98 1.03
N ALA A 229 10.74 -3.39 1.21
CA ALA A 229 11.20 -4.70 0.77
C ALA A 229 11.41 -5.60 2.00
N ALA A 230 11.08 -6.89 1.89
CA ALA A 230 11.31 -7.88 2.94
C ALA A 230 12.12 -9.05 2.42
N THR A 231 13.09 -9.49 3.20
CA THR A 231 13.93 -10.65 2.89
C THR A 231 14.09 -11.55 4.10
N ASN A 232 14.15 -12.85 3.82
CA ASN A 232 14.52 -13.87 4.81
C ASN A 232 16.02 -14.20 4.74
N HIS A 233 16.70 -13.79 3.65
CA HIS A 233 18.06 -14.16 3.31
C HIS A 233 18.92 -12.93 3.02
N PRO A 234 19.26 -12.11 4.04
CA PRO A 234 20.06 -10.91 3.83
C PRO A 234 21.46 -11.20 3.26
N GLU A 235 22.00 -12.39 3.53
CA GLU A 235 23.32 -12.85 3.05
C GLU A 235 23.40 -13.01 1.53
N ILE A 236 22.26 -13.14 0.86
CA ILE A 236 22.18 -13.25 -0.60
C ILE A 236 22.22 -11.87 -1.27
N LEU A 237 21.80 -10.84 -0.55
CA LEU A 237 21.69 -9.49 -1.06
C LEU A 237 23.05 -8.79 -1.07
N ASP A 238 23.33 -8.06 -2.17
CA ASP A 238 24.54 -7.25 -2.27
C ASP A 238 24.50 -6.07 -1.27
N TYR A 239 25.63 -5.74 -0.69
CA TYR A 239 25.77 -4.59 0.22
C TYR A 239 25.35 -3.25 -0.43
N ALA A 240 25.49 -3.15 -1.74
CA ALA A 240 25.01 -1.99 -2.50
C ALA A 240 23.49 -1.77 -2.36
N LEU A 241 22.72 -2.82 -2.15
CA LEU A 241 21.28 -2.76 -1.96
C LEU A 241 20.91 -2.09 -0.63
N PHE A 242 21.60 -2.45 0.46
CA PHE A 242 21.33 -1.89 1.79
C PHE A 242 21.48 -0.36 1.81
N ARG A 243 22.40 0.19 1.01
CA ARG A 243 22.64 1.63 0.93
C ARG A 243 21.55 2.41 0.19
N ARG A 244 20.63 1.75 -0.49
CA ARG A 244 19.52 2.36 -1.22
C ARG A 244 18.25 2.51 -0.38
N PHE A 245 18.25 1.87 0.79
CA PHE A 245 17.16 2.02 1.75
C PHE A 245 17.52 3.09 2.80
N ASP A 246 16.51 3.86 3.19
CA ASP A 246 16.65 4.91 4.21
C ASP A 246 16.79 4.32 5.61
N ASP A 247 16.22 3.10 5.81
CA ASP A 247 16.29 2.38 7.07
C ASP A 247 16.28 0.86 6.84
N VAL A 248 16.99 0.13 7.71
CA VAL A 248 16.99 -1.33 7.75
C VAL A 248 16.49 -1.76 9.11
N ILE A 249 15.43 -2.54 9.14
CA ILE A 249 14.80 -3.03 10.37
C ILE A 249 15.04 -4.53 10.47
N GLU A 250 15.76 -4.94 11.50
CA GLU A 250 16.07 -6.34 11.74
C GLU A 250 15.00 -6.98 12.62
N TYR A 251 14.56 -8.16 12.21
CA TYR A 251 13.60 -8.98 12.93
C TYR A 251 14.29 -10.21 13.47
N HIS A 252 14.09 -10.45 14.76
CA HIS A 252 14.57 -11.64 15.44
C HIS A 252 13.42 -12.60 15.76
N LEU A 253 13.73 -13.84 16.02
CA LEU A 253 12.74 -14.77 16.55
C LEU A 253 12.21 -14.24 17.89
N PRO A 254 10.92 -14.37 18.18
CA PRO A 254 10.33 -13.82 19.38
C PRO A 254 10.93 -14.50 20.62
N THR A 255 11.21 -13.71 21.64
CA THR A 255 11.54 -14.21 22.97
C THR A 255 10.31 -14.91 23.57
N LEU A 256 10.54 -15.75 24.60
CA LEU A 256 9.43 -16.40 25.32
C LEU A 256 8.37 -15.40 25.80
N GLU A 257 8.79 -14.25 26.28
CA GLU A 257 7.91 -13.19 26.77
C GLU A 257 7.06 -12.61 25.62
N GLN A 258 7.68 -12.29 24.48
CA GLN A 258 7.00 -11.79 23.28
C GLN A 258 6.03 -12.85 22.70
N ALA A 259 6.43 -14.14 22.70
CA ALA A 259 5.57 -15.22 22.27
C ALA A 259 4.33 -15.36 23.17
N LEU A 260 4.51 -15.25 24.50
CA LEU A 260 3.40 -15.27 25.45
C LEU A 260 2.46 -14.07 25.25
N ASP A 261 2.99 -12.89 24.99
CA ASP A 261 2.18 -11.69 24.76
C ASP A 261 1.41 -11.78 23.44
N LEU A 262 2.02 -12.34 22.40
CA LEU A 262 1.35 -12.63 21.13
C LEU A 262 0.17 -13.60 21.34
N ILE A 263 0.41 -14.69 22.06
CA ILE A 263 -0.61 -15.70 22.39
C ILE A 263 -1.75 -15.05 23.19
N LYS A 264 -1.43 -14.25 24.23
CA LYS A 264 -2.45 -13.56 25.03
C LYS A 264 -3.27 -12.57 24.21
N SER A 265 -2.63 -11.79 23.36
CA SER A 265 -3.29 -10.83 22.46
C SER A 265 -4.28 -11.53 21.54
N ARG A 266 -3.88 -12.64 20.93
CA ARG A 266 -4.75 -13.40 20.01
C ARG A 266 -5.84 -14.19 20.71
N LEU A 267 -5.53 -14.82 21.84
CA LEU A 267 -6.51 -15.60 22.61
C LEU A 267 -7.41 -14.72 23.49
N GLY A 268 -6.96 -13.56 23.90
CA GLY A 268 -7.77 -12.61 24.69
C GLY A 268 -9.06 -12.17 24.01
N ALA A 269 -9.09 -12.18 22.67
CA ALA A 269 -10.29 -11.93 21.89
C ALA A 269 -11.31 -13.09 21.95
N PHE A 270 -10.88 -14.31 22.30
CA PHE A 270 -11.71 -15.52 22.31
C PHE A 270 -11.97 -16.09 23.70
N ALA A 271 -11.18 -15.71 24.71
CA ALA A 271 -11.23 -16.29 26.04
C ALA A 271 -11.92 -15.34 27.05
N PRO A 272 -13.08 -15.72 27.61
CA PRO A 272 -13.78 -14.92 28.63
C PRO A 272 -13.10 -14.93 30.02
N LYS A 273 -12.00 -15.66 30.21
CA LYS A 273 -11.26 -15.75 31.49
C LYS A 273 -9.75 -15.49 31.29
N PRO A 274 -9.09 -14.80 32.21
CA PRO A 274 -7.64 -14.54 32.11
C PRO A 274 -6.86 -15.87 32.09
N PHE A 275 -6.00 -16.01 31.10
CA PHE A 275 -5.10 -17.17 30.95
C PHE A 275 -4.16 -17.24 32.18
N ARG A 276 -4.11 -18.39 32.86
CA ARG A 276 -3.13 -18.63 33.93
C ARG A 276 -1.75 -18.86 33.30
N LYS A 277 -0.78 -18.02 33.67
CA LYS A 277 0.61 -18.01 33.20
C LYS A 277 1.31 -19.37 33.28
N ASN A 278 1.04 -20.12 34.33
CA ASN A 278 1.82 -21.31 34.71
C ASN A 278 1.62 -22.57 33.84
N GLY A 279 0.74 -22.53 32.84
CA GLY A 279 0.50 -23.70 31.95
C GLY A 279 1.09 -23.58 30.56
N LEU A 280 1.42 -22.35 30.11
CA LEU A 280 1.93 -22.09 28.76
C LEU A 280 3.48 -22.09 28.71
N GLU A 281 4.13 -21.64 29.78
CA GLU A 281 5.60 -21.59 29.86
C GLU A 281 6.23 -22.98 29.71
N ASN A 282 5.61 -24.00 30.29
CA ASN A 282 6.10 -25.39 30.22
C ASN A 282 5.84 -26.11 28.87
N ARG A 283 5.02 -25.55 27.97
CA ARG A 283 4.72 -26.12 26.65
C ARG A 283 5.48 -25.47 25.50
N LEU A 284 6.09 -24.32 25.73
CA LEU A 284 6.88 -23.58 24.73
C LEU A 284 8.40 -23.90 24.83
N LEU A 285 8.80 -24.69 25.84
CA LEU A 285 10.18 -25.10 26.03
C LEU A 285 10.47 -26.52 25.49
N VAL A 286 9.55 -27.13 24.75
CA VAL A 286 9.72 -28.39 23.99
C VAL A 286 9.66 -28.04 22.50
#